data_1c2b263271d502eda2b21707dde08cbd
#
_entry.id   1c2b263271d502eda2b21707dde08cbd
#
_cell.length_a   1.000
_cell.length_b   1.000
_cell.length_c   1.000
_cell.angle_alpha   90.00
_cell.angle_beta   90.00
_cell.angle_gamma   90.00
#
_symmetry.space_group_name_H-M   'P 1'
#
loop_
_entity.id
_entity.type
_entity.pdbx_description
1 polymer ?
#
loop_
_entity_poly.entity_id
_entity_poly.type
_entity_poly.pdbx_seq_one_letter_code
_entity_poly.pdbx_strand_id
1 'polypeptide(L)'
;MVLFLLLMVGGIVVYTLFDPNKSVWMPKCPFRLLTGWSCPACGLQRALHALLHGRFAEALSYNYFFVVSIPYVIALFVAEALKRIPRGDNFIRAVEHPVLARMYIILFIAWGIIRNLLQV
;
A
#
# COMPACT_ATOMS: atom_id res chain seq x y z
N MET A 1 10.05 7.34 16.71
CA MET A 1 9.73 8.17 15.53
C MET A 1 10.88 8.24 14.53
N VAL A 2 12.07 8.67 14.95
CA VAL A 2 13.26 8.75 14.06
C VAL A 2 13.59 7.39 13.43
N LEU A 3 13.60 6.31 14.22
CA LEU A 3 13.84 4.96 13.72
C LEU A 3 12.82 4.53 12.66
N PHE A 4 11.54 4.84 12.87
CA PHE A 4 10.49 4.55 11.90
C PHE A 4 10.69 5.29 10.58
N LEU A 5 11.06 6.57 10.64
CA LEU A 5 11.39 7.37 9.47
C LEU A 5 12.62 6.83 8.72
N LEU A 6 13.65 6.43 9.45
CA LEU A 6 14.85 5.83 8.88
C LEU A 6 14.53 4.50 8.18
N LEU A 7 13.69 3.66 8.79
CA LEU A 7 13.25 2.40 8.19
C LEU A 7 12.40 2.63 6.94
N MET A 8 11.51 3.63 6.96
CA MET A 8 10.72 3.99 5.78
C MET A 8 11.61 4.50 4.64
N VAL A 9 12.51 5.44 4.93
CA VAL A 9 13.44 5.97 3.92
C VAL A 9 14.34 4.86 3.38
N GLY A 10 14.89 4.02 4.26
CA GLY A 10 15.70 2.87 3.87
C GLY A 10 14.93 1.90 2.97
N GLY A 11 13.68 1.60 3.31
CA GLY A 11 12.79 0.78 2.49
C GLY A 11 12.53 1.39 1.11
N ILE A 12 12.23 2.69 1.06
CA ILE A 12 12.03 3.41 -0.21
C ILE A 12 13.29 3.36 -1.07
N VAL A 13 14.46 3.60 -0.49
CA VAL A 13 15.74 3.54 -1.21
C VAL A 13 15.98 2.14 -1.77
N VAL A 14 15.78 1.09 -0.98
CA VAL A 14 15.91 -0.30 -1.43
C VAL A 14 14.96 -0.58 -2.60
N TYR A 15 13.68 -0.22 -2.49
CA TYR A 15 12.71 -0.45 -3.57
C TYR A 15 12.94 0.42 -4.81
N THR A 16 13.65 1.54 -4.68
CA THR A 16 14.05 2.37 -5.82
C THR A 16 15.23 1.76 -6.58
N LEU A 17 16.20 1.21 -5.84
CA LEU A 17 17.44 0.67 -6.42
C LEU A 17 17.28 -0.76 -6.96
N PHE A 18 16.45 -1.57 -6.31
CA PHE A 18 16.27 -2.98 -6.66
C PHE A 18 14.92 -3.23 -7.32
N ASP A 19 14.94 -3.73 -8.55
CA ASP A 19 13.74 -4.15 -9.25
C ASP A 19 13.20 -5.46 -8.67
N PRO A 20 12.00 -5.47 -8.05
CA PRO A 20 11.42 -6.69 -7.49
C PRO A 20 11.11 -7.78 -8.53
N ASN A 21 11.04 -7.43 -9.82
CA ASN A 21 10.85 -8.40 -10.89
C ASN A 21 12.11 -9.22 -11.20
N LYS A 22 13.28 -8.61 -10.98
CA LYS A 22 14.59 -9.19 -11.31
C LYS A 22 15.33 -9.74 -10.08
N SER A 23 14.92 -9.33 -8.90
CA SER A 23 15.59 -9.70 -7.66
C SER A 23 15.13 -11.05 -7.14
N VAL A 24 16.06 -12.00 -7.07
CA VAL A 24 15.83 -13.33 -6.45
C VAL A 24 15.72 -13.22 -4.92
N TRP A 25 16.23 -12.14 -4.33
CA TRP A 25 16.25 -11.90 -2.89
C TRP A 25 14.95 -11.32 -2.33
N MET A 26 14.05 -10.84 -3.19
CA MET A 26 12.77 -10.31 -2.73
C MET A 26 11.84 -11.44 -2.30
N PRO A 27 11.26 -11.37 -1.09
CA PRO A 27 10.38 -12.42 -0.59
C PRO A 27 9.13 -12.54 -1.48
N LYS A 28 8.91 -13.75 -1.99
CA LYS A 28 7.65 -14.09 -2.68
C LYS A 28 6.53 -14.18 -1.65
N CYS A 29 5.32 -13.79 -2.06
CA CYS A 29 4.16 -13.83 -1.17
C CYS A 29 3.90 -15.28 -0.69
N PRO A 30 4.01 -15.57 0.63
CA PRO A 30 3.78 -16.92 1.16
C PRO A 30 2.33 -17.38 0.95
N PHE A 31 1.38 -16.46 0.92
CA PHE A 31 -0.03 -16.77 0.66
C PHE A 31 -0.22 -17.40 -0.73
N ARG A 32 0.45 -16.87 -1.76
CA ARG A 32 0.40 -17.43 -3.11
C ARG A 32 1.08 -18.80 -3.19
N LEU A 33 2.16 -19.00 -2.43
CA LEU A 33 2.87 -20.27 -2.38
C LEU A 33 2.04 -21.38 -1.71
N LEU A 34 1.26 -21.04 -0.68
CA LEU A 34 0.48 -21.99 0.10
C LEU A 34 -0.90 -22.28 -0.52
N THR A 35 -1.57 -21.28 -1.07
CA THR A 35 -2.97 -21.40 -1.55
C THR A 35 -3.10 -21.37 -3.07
N GLY A 36 -2.09 -20.91 -3.79
CA GLY A 36 -2.16 -20.65 -5.22
C GLY A 36 -2.94 -19.39 -5.62
N TRP A 37 -3.63 -18.76 -4.67
CA TRP A 37 -4.39 -17.55 -4.89
C TRP A 37 -3.52 -16.30 -4.78
N SER A 38 -3.82 -15.30 -5.59
CA SER A 38 -3.17 -14.00 -5.48
C SER A 38 -3.67 -13.26 -4.25
N CYS A 39 -2.75 -12.90 -3.35
CA CYS A 39 -3.06 -12.03 -2.21
C CYS A 39 -3.55 -10.66 -2.70
N PRO A 40 -4.49 -9.99 -1.99
CA PRO A 40 -4.88 -8.60 -2.31
C PRO A 40 -3.71 -7.62 -2.39
N ALA A 41 -2.65 -7.89 -1.64
CA ALA A 41 -1.41 -7.12 -1.65
C ALA A 41 -0.37 -7.61 -2.67
N CYS A 42 -0.64 -8.68 -3.44
CA CYS A 42 0.26 -9.12 -4.50
C CYS A 42 0.47 -8.03 -5.54
N GLY A 43 1.72 -7.82 -5.95
CA GLY A 43 2.08 -6.74 -6.85
C GLY A 43 2.31 -5.40 -6.18
N LEU A 44 2.10 -5.29 -4.85
CA LEU A 44 2.39 -4.09 -4.07
C LEU A 44 3.83 -3.59 -4.28
N GLN A 45 4.79 -4.50 -4.18
CA GLN A 45 6.21 -4.19 -4.35
C GLN A 45 6.51 -3.66 -5.76
N ARG A 46 5.93 -4.29 -6.78
CA ARG A 46 6.08 -3.89 -8.18
C ARG A 46 5.41 -2.54 -8.45
N ALA A 47 4.20 -2.36 -7.91
CA ALA A 47 3.47 -1.10 -8.01
C ALA A 47 4.24 0.03 -7.33
N LEU A 48 4.78 -0.18 -6.14
CA LEU A 48 5.59 0.79 -5.43
C LEU A 48 6.86 1.15 -6.21
N HIS A 49 7.57 0.16 -6.73
CA HIS A 49 8.75 0.38 -7.57
C HIS A 49 8.41 1.21 -8.82
N ALA A 50 7.32 0.87 -9.51
CA ALA A 50 6.86 1.63 -10.68
C ALA A 50 6.48 3.07 -10.32
N LEU A 51 5.81 3.30 -9.19
CA LEU A 51 5.46 4.64 -8.70
C LEU A 51 6.70 5.49 -8.42
N LEU A 52 7.71 4.91 -7.76
CA LEU A 52 8.96 5.59 -7.44
C LEU A 52 9.73 6.01 -8.71
N HIS A 53 9.50 5.33 -9.81
CA HIS A 53 10.07 5.66 -11.13
C HIS A 53 9.13 6.49 -12.02
N GLY A 54 8.00 6.98 -11.49
CA GLY A 54 7.04 7.81 -12.23
C GLY A 54 6.17 7.04 -13.23
N ARG A 55 6.16 5.70 -13.20
CA ARG A 55 5.39 4.85 -14.12
C ARG A 55 4.02 4.49 -13.55
N PHE A 56 3.12 5.49 -13.47
CA PHE A 56 1.80 5.35 -12.84
C PHE A 56 0.90 4.31 -13.51
N ALA A 57 0.86 4.29 -14.84
CA ALA A 57 0.04 3.32 -15.58
C ALA A 57 0.48 1.88 -15.30
N GLU A 58 1.79 1.65 -15.22
CA GLU A 58 2.36 0.34 -14.88
C GLU A 58 2.05 -0.03 -13.43
N ALA A 59 2.16 0.92 -12.50
CA ALA A 59 1.80 0.72 -11.09
C ALA A 59 0.32 0.29 -10.94
N LEU A 60 -0.58 0.94 -11.66
CA LEU A 60 -2.00 0.56 -11.71
C LEU A 60 -2.18 -0.87 -12.20
N SER A 61 -1.48 -1.28 -13.25
CA SER A 61 -1.57 -2.64 -13.80
C SER A 61 -1.15 -3.73 -12.80
N TYR A 62 -0.23 -3.40 -11.89
CA TYR A 62 0.22 -4.33 -10.86
C TYR A 62 -0.76 -4.46 -9.69
N ASN A 63 -1.31 -3.36 -9.23
CA ASN A 63 -2.30 -3.37 -8.15
C ASN A 63 -3.12 -2.07 -8.10
N TYR A 64 -4.30 -2.10 -8.70
CA TYR A 64 -5.25 -0.98 -8.71
C TYR A 64 -5.61 -0.51 -7.30
N PHE A 65 -5.95 -1.44 -6.41
CA PHE A 65 -6.39 -1.11 -5.07
C PHE A 65 -5.31 -0.36 -4.28
N PHE A 66 -4.07 -0.79 -4.40
CA PHE A 66 -2.94 -0.12 -3.75
C PHE A 66 -2.80 1.33 -4.21
N VAL A 67 -2.80 1.56 -5.53
CA VAL A 67 -2.63 2.93 -6.07
C VAL A 67 -3.80 3.83 -5.67
N VAL A 68 -5.03 3.32 -5.73
CA VAL A 68 -6.24 4.07 -5.33
C VAL A 68 -6.25 4.34 -3.82
N SER A 69 -5.65 3.49 -3.00
CA SER A 69 -5.58 3.68 -1.54
C SER A 69 -4.50 4.67 -1.09
N ILE A 70 -3.55 5.05 -1.95
CA ILE A 70 -2.47 5.99 -1.60
C ILE A 70 -2.99 7.31 -1.00
N PRO A 71 -4.00 8.01 -1.56
CA PRO A 71 -4.52 9.23 -0.96
C PRO A 71 -5.02 9.03 0.48
N TYR A 72 -5.67 7.90 0.74
CA TYR A 72 -6.15 7.57 2.08
C TYR A 72 -5.00 7.29 3.05
N VAL A 73 -4.00 6.54 2.60
CA VAL A 73 -2.79 6.26 3.40
C VAL A 73 -2.04 7.56 3.71
N ILE A 74 -1.89 8.45 2.74
CA ILE A 74 -1.28 9.78 2.95
C ILE A 74 -2.10 10.58 3.98
N ALA A 75 -3.44 10.57 3.86
CA ALA A 75 -4.31 11.25 4.82
C ALA A 75 -4.15 10.72 6.24
N LEU A 76 -3.97 9.41 6.43
CA LEU A 76 -3.67 8.80 7.72
C LEU A 76 -2.33 9.29 8.30
N PHE A 77 -1.27 9.36 7.47
CA PHE A 77 0.02 9.88 7.91
C PHE A 77 -0.04 11.36 8.28
N VAL A 78 -0.76 12.15 7.51
CA VAL A 78 -0.99 13.57 7.82
C VAL A 78 -1.79 13.72 9.11
N ALA A 79 -2.84 12.92 9.31
CA ALA A 79 -3.62 12.92 10.54
C ALA A 79 -2.74 12.59 11.76
N GLU A 80 -1.88 11.58 11.64
CA GLU A 80 -0.93 11.22 12.72
C GLU A 80 0.05 12.35 13.05
N ALA A 81 0.56 13.03 12.02
CA ALA A 81 1.42 14.21 12.22
C ALA A 81 0.69 15.38 12.87
N LEU A 82 -0.59 15.60 12.50
CA LEU A 82 -1.43 16.67 13.04
C LEU A 82 -1.88 16.45 14.49
N LYS A 83 -1.86 15.22 15.00
CA LYS A 83 -2.16 14.93 16.43
C LYS A 83 -1.30 15.72 17.40
N ARG A 84 -0.16 16.20 16.95
CA ARG A 84 0.77 17.03 17.74
C ARG A 84 0.41 18.51 17.72
N ILE A 85 -0.54 18.93 16.89
CA ILE A 85 -0.93 20.32 16.69
C ILE A 85 -2.43 20.45 17.05
N PRO A 86 -2.84 21.40 17.90
CA PRO A 86 -4.23 21.51 18.38
C PRO A 86 -5.27 21.95 17.33
N ARG A 87 -4.92 22.02 16.07
CA ARG A 87 -5.77 22.57 14.99
C ARG A 87 -6.36 21.53 14.03
N GLY A 88 -6.10 20.23 14.22
CA GLY A 88 -6.45 19.20 13.22
C GLY A 88 -7.62 18.28 13.61
N ASP A 89 -8.34 18.54 14.70
CA ASP A 89 -9.28 17.59 15.30
C ASP A 89 -10.38 17.10 14.35
N ASN A 90 -10.96 17.96 13.54
CA ASN A 90 -12.04 17.60 12.61
C ASN A 90 -11.51 16.70 11.47
N PHE A 91 -10.33 17.02 10.93
CA PHE A 91 -9.70 16.22 9.90
C PHE A 91 -9.29 14.84 10.43
N ILE A 92 -8.67 14.80 11.61
CA ILE A 92 -8.26 13.57 12.28
C ILE A 92 -9.47 12.67 12.52
N ARG A 93 -10.55 13.21 13.09
CA ARG A 93 -11.79 12.45 13.33
C ARG A 93 -12.41 11.92 12.05
N ALA A 94 -12.39 12.69 10.96
CA ALA A 94 -12.91 12.27 9.69
C ALA A 94 -12.10 11.12 9.09
N VAL A 95 -10.77 11.23 9.11
CA VAL A 95 -9.87 10.24 8.51
C VAL A 95 -9.79 8.95 9.33
N GLU A 96 -9.78 9.07 10.67
CA GLU A 96 -9.71 7.93 11.60
C GLU A 96 -11.09 7.36 11.96
N HIS A 97 -12.14 7.80 11.28
CA HIS A 97 -13.48 7.32 11.58
C HIS A 97 -13.58 5.80 11.38
N PRO A 98 -14.10 5.05 12.37
CA PRO A 98 -14.13 3.59 12.31
C PRO A 98 -14.90 3.03 11.12
N VAL A 99 -15.85 3.79 10.58
CA VAL A 99 -16.60 3.41 9.37
C VAL A 99 -15.68 3.37 8.15
N LEU A 100 -14.80 4.37 7.98
CA LEU A 100 -13.83 4.39 6.87
C LEU A 100 -12.87 3.20 6.94
N ALA A 101 -12.36 2.90 8.13
CA ALA A 101 -11.48 1.75 8.33
C ALA A 101 -12.19 0.42 8.00
N ARG A 102 -13.44 0.26 8.44
CA ARG A 102 -14.25 -0.93 8.10
C ARG A 102 -14.52 -1.04 6.60
N MET A 103 -14.90 0.07 5.96
CA MET A 103 -15.10 0.11 4.51
C MET A 103 -13.81 -0.25 3.75
N TYR A 104 -12.69 0.28 4.19
CA TYR A 104 -11.39 -0.03 3.59
C TYR A 104 -11.06 -1.53 3.67
N ILE A 105 -11.28 -2.15 4.83
CA ILE A 105 -11.08 -3.60 5.02
C ILE A 105 -12.00 -4.42 4.12
N ILE A 106 -13.28 -4.05 4.05
CA ILE A 106 -14.26 -4.72 3.18
C ILE A 106 -13.84 -4.61 1.71
N LEU A 107 -13.47 -3.42 1.27
CA LEU A 107 -13.00 -3.18 -0.09
C LEU A 107 -11.71 -3.93 -0.40
N PHE A 108 -10.81 -4.04 0.56
CA PHE A 108 -9.57 -4.80 0.44
C PHE A 108 -9.83 -6.30 0.23
N ILE A 109 -10.74 -6.87 1.01
CA ILE A 109 -11.15 -8.28 0.87
C ILE A 109 -11.88 -8.48 -0.46
N ALA A 110 -12.82 -7.61 -0.80
CA ALA A 110 -13.54 -7.64 -2.07
C ALA A 110 -12.60 -7.57 -3.27
N TRP A 111 -11.60 -6.69 -3.22
CA TRP A 111 -10.56 -6.62 -4.23
C TRP A 111 -9.78 -7.92 -4.37
N GLY A 112 -9.41 -8.55 -3.25
CA GLY A 112 -8.73 -9.85 -3.26
C GLY A 112 -9.55 -10.93 -3.96
N ILE A 113 -10.84 -10.97 -3.73
CA ILE A 113 -11.77 -11.92 -4.37
C ILE A 113 -11.90 -11.60 -5.86
N ILE A 114 -12.21 -10.36 -6.22
CA ILE A 114 -12.38 -9.91 -7.60
C ILE A 114 -11.12 -10.19 -8.43
N ARG A 115 -9.96 -9.89 -7.87
CA ARG A 115 -8.68 -10.10 -8.51
C ARG A 115 -8.46 -11.58 -8.88
N ASN A 116 -8.81 -12.49 -7.98
CA ASN A 116 -8.67 -13.92 -8.22
C ASN A 116 -9.70 -14.46 -9.23
N LEU A 117 -10.92 -13.93 -9.21
CA LEU A 117 -11.97 -14.29 -10.18
C LEU A 117 -11.63 -13.80 -11.59
N LEU A 118 -11.07 -12.60 -11.71
CA LEU A 118 -10.69 -12.00 -13.00
C LEU A 118 -9.29 -12.39 -13.47
N GLN A 119 -8.51 -13.06 -12.62
CA GLN A 119 -7.11 -13.45 -12.90
C GLN A 119 -6.20 -12.26 -13.29
N VAL A 120 -6.45 -11.15 -12.68
CA VAL A 120 -5.74 -9.88 -12.93
C VAL A 120 -4.48 -9.71 -12.10
#